data_9cb2ff87fe214f9b0a7bef188feb71bc
#
_entry.id   9cb2ff87fe214f9b0a7bef188feb71bc
#
_cell.length_a   1.000
_cell.length_b   1.000
_cell.length_c   1.000
_cell.angle_alpha   90.00
_cell.angle_beta   90.00
_cell.angle_gamma   90.00
#
_symmetry.space_group_name_H-M   'P 1'
#
loop_
_entity.id
_entity.type
_entity.pdbx_description
1 polymer ?
#
loop_
_entity_poly.entity_id
_entity_poly.type
_entity_poly.pdbx_seq_one_letter_code
_entity_poly.pdbx_strand_id
1 'polypeptide(L)'
;MNPLDYAPNTIGEALGGFVHGCANLSGTTLIIALIVAVLAIVVGIKQGFRSKPLPATLPTGGPGKWAWIAVAVLWVVVMLNYFDRQLLAVLNSSITGGENGIEMTQAQFGFVTSAFLIVYAALSPVGGYLADRFSRKFIILCSLVVWSVVTWMTGKAESYEELIFWRGAMGVSEAFYIPAALALISDYHRGSTRSMATGLHMSGIYAGQMLAGCGALMAGEPYNLGWRLTFETFGFIGVAYALIVIFFLHDPQAPAPEATPGPTEERAEAAPAAAQNFGMLQVLKSLFTGRAMAMLLVMYAFAGFANWFLMGWYPRLLQDMFGLSEAEAGPKATLWINIAKYAAVLLAAVVADMWYRRDRNARAYVPGICFCLAGPCVIIAMLPALGVPVALGLGVTLALVSMQGVAQGSLDATLMPVLRSHIDERFSATGYGLLNLTSVSAGAIISVLGGFLKDSGVPLGVPLGIAGFLMVICGLFFFFLPKKNA
;
A
#
# COMPACT_ATOMS: atom_id res chain seq x y z
N MET A 1 46.95 -3.80 -17.14
CA MET A 1 45.60 -4.34 -16.92
C MET A 1 44.64 -3.50 -17.73
N ASN A 2 43.98 -4.12 -18.66
CA ASN A 2 43.14 -3.47 -19.68
C ASN A 2 41.78 -3.14 -19.04
N PRO A 3 41.23 -1.90 -19.12
CA PRO A 3 39.97 -1.53 -18.50
C PRO A 3 38.72 -2.26 -19.07
N LEU A 4 38.91 -3.12 -20.08
CA LEU A 4 37.82 -3.83 -20.75
C LEU A 4 37.55 -5.26 -20.23
N ASP A 5 38.34 -5.73 -19.21
CA ASP A 5 38.16 -7.08 -18.68
C ASP A 5 37.10 -7.22 -17.55
N TYR A 6 36.35 -6.16 -17.25
CA TYR A 6 35.29 -6.19 -16.26
C TYR A 6 33.92 -5.91 -16.90
N ALA A 7 33.50 -6.80 -17.78
CA ALA A 7 32.07 -6.86 -18.11
C ALA A 7 31.38 -7.73 -17.08
N PRO A 8 30.38 -7.19 -16.32
CA PRO A 8 29.67 -7.99 -15.32
C PRO A 8 28.97 -9.16 -15.98
N ASN A 9 29.37 -10.37 -15.62
CA ASN A 9 28.83 -11.61 -16.20
C ASN A 9 27.41 -11.94 -15.75
N THR A 10 26.86 -11.20 -14.78
CA THR A 10 25.51 -11.39 -14.24
C THR A 10 24.83 -10.04 -13.96
N ILE A 11 23.49 -10.05 -14.01
CA ILE A 11 22.66 -8.89 -13.60
C ILE A 11 23.00 -8.48 -12.15
N GLY A 12 23.40 -9.43 -11.29
CA GLY A 12 23.79 -9.19 -9.91
C GLY A 12 25.07 -8.35 -9.77
N GLU A 13 26.08 -8.62 -10.60
CA GLU A 13 27.34 -7.85 -10.61
C GLU A 13 27.13 -6.44 -11.18
N ALA A 14 26.25 -6.30 -12.18
CA ALA A 14 25.88 -5.00 -12.73
C ALA A 14 25.12 -4.15 -11.71
N LEU A 15 24.17 -4.74 -10.96
CA LEU A 15 23.46 -4.10 -9.86
C LEU A 15 24.40 -3.76 -8.70
N GLY A 16 25.31 -4.65 -8.32
CA GLY A 16 26.32 -4.40 -7.30
C GLY A 16 27.24 -3.23 -7.68
N GLY A 17 27.72 -3.19 -8.91
CA GLY A 17 28.53 -2.10 -9.45
C GLY A 17 27.78 -0.76 -9.50
N PHE A 18 26.49 -0.78 -9.86
CA PHE A 18 25.63 0.40 -9.86
C PHE A 18 25.42 0.93 -8.44
N VAL A 19 25.13 0.05 -7.48
CA VAL A 19 24.89 0.42 -6.09
C VAL A 19 26.17 0.96 -5.44
N HIS A 20 27.31 0.35 -5.67
CA HIS A 20 28.62 0.88 -5.23
C HIS A 20 28.95 2.24 -5.86
N GLY A 21 28.58 2.44 -7.11
CA GLY A 21 28.71 3.72 -7.80
C GLY A 21 27.84 4.81 -7.13
N CYS A 22 26.62 4.47 -6.73
CA CYS A 22 25.72 5.39 -6.02
C CYS A 22 26.22 5.72 -4.59
N ALA A 23 26.80 4.75 -3.89
CA ALA A 23 27.33 4.95 -2.53
C ALA A 23 28.56 5.86 -2.46
N ASN A 24 29.36 5.87 -3.51
CA ASN A 24 30.56 6.73 -3.62
C ASN A 24 30.27 8.14 -4.13
N LEU A 25 29.00 8.49 -4.35
CA LEU A 25 28.63 9.87 -4.66
C LEU A 25 28.94 10.76 -3.43
N SER A 26 29.91 11.65 -3.58
CA SER A 26 30.26 12.61 -2.54
C SER A 26 29.03 13.43 -2.11
N GLY A 27 29.00 13.89 -0.85
CA GLY A 27 27.90 14.74 -0.34
C GLY A 27 27.56 15.92 -1.26
N THR A 28 28.55 16.41 -2.04
CA THR A 28 28.39 17.46 -3.04
C THR A 28 27.52 17.02 -4.23
N THR A 29 27.71 15.81 -4.74
CA THR A 29 26.91 15.25 -5.86
C THR A 29 25.47 15.03 -5.43
N LEU A 30 25.28 14.70 -4.18
CA LEU A 30 23.97 14.48 -3.55
C LEU A 30 23.22 15.79 -3.34
N ILE A 31 23.91 16.84 -2.89
CA ILE A 31 23.38 18.22 -2.80
C ILE A 31 23.00 18.70 -4.20
N ILE A 32 23.81 18.42 -5.22
CA ILE A 32 23.51 18.75 -6.60
C ILE A 32 22.27 17.98 -7.09
N ALA A 33 22.13 16.67 -6.78
CA ALA A 33 20.94 15.90 -7.11
C ALA A 33 19.68 16.44 -6.41
N LEU A 34 19.79 16.83 -5.15
CA LEU A 34 18.71 17.47 -4.39
C LEU A 34 18.35 18.85 -4.97
N ILE A 35 19.35 19.67 -5.32
CA ILE A 35 19.15 20.97 -5.99
C ILE A 35 18.51 20.75 -7.34
N VAL A 36 18.93 19.76 -8.13
CA VAL A 36 18.33 19.43 -9.43
C VAL A 36 16.90 18.94 -9.24
N ALA A 37 16.60 18.11 -8.23
CA ALA A 37 15.26 17.68 -7.90
C ALA A 37 14.38 18.87 -7.46
N VAL A 38 14.88 19.74 -6.59
CA VAL A 38 14.17 20.96 -6.17
C VAL A 38 13.99 21.93 -7.34
N LEU A 39 15.00 22.11 -8.18
CA LEU A 39 14.90 22.93 -9.41
C LEU A 39 13.92 22.30 -10.40
N ALA A 40 13.91 20.98 -10.56
CA ALA A 40 12.95 20.26 -11.38
C ALA A 40 11.52 20.41 -10.83
N ILE A 41 11.34 20.39 -9.51
CA ILE A 41 10.07 20.71 -8.84
C ILE A 41 9.68 22.17 -9.12
N VAL A 42 10.60 23.12 -8.94
CA VAL A 42 10.35 24.55 -9.19
C VAL A 42 10.07 24.83 -10.67
N VAL A 43 10.80 24.17 -11.57
CA VAL A 43 10.54 24.25 -13.04
C VAL A 43 9.23 23.53 -13.36
N GLY A 44 8.94 22.38 -12.74
CA GLY A 44 7.67 21.65 -12.84
C GLY A 44 6.50 22.49 -12.31
N ILE A 45 6.68 23.23 -11.22
CA ILE A 45 5.72 24.22 -10.72
C ILE A 45 5.49 25.33 -11.79
N LYS A 46 6.56 25.93 -12.31
CA LYS A 46 6.44 26.96 -13.36
C LYS A 46 5.85 26.41 -14.66
N GLN A 47 6.18 25.19 -15.04
CA GLN A 47 5.62 24.54 -16.24
C GLN A 47 4.23 23.95 -15.98
N GLY A 48 3.93 23.47 -14.77
CA GLY A 48 2.59 23.05 -14.35
C GLY A 48 1.58 24.18 -14.39
N PHE A 49 2.01 25.42 -14.08
CA PHE A 49 1.22 26.62 -14.31
C PHE A 49 1.17 27.06 -15.81
N ARG A 50 2.04 26.50 -16.67
CA ARG A 50 2.14 26.81 -18.10
C ARG A 50 1.98 25.61 -19.03
N SER A 51 1.73 24.41 -18.51
CA SER A 51 1.52 23.24 -19.35
C SER A 51 0.34 23.52 -20.28
N LYS A 52 0.64 23.53 -21.58
CA LYS A 52 -0.42 23.55 -22.59
C LYS A 52 -1.32 22.36 -22.29
N PRO A 53 -2.59 22.61 -22.03
CA PRO A 53 -3.52 21.55 -21.80
C PRO A 53 -3.52 20.59 -22.99
N LEU A 54 -3.65 19.28 -22.73
CA LEU A 54 -3.95 18.32 -23.79
C LEU A 54 -5.27 18.74 -24.46
N PRO A 55 -5.40 18.63 -25.80
CA PRO A 55 -6.62 19.06 -26.49
C PRO A 55 -7.85 18.38 -25.88
N ALA A 56 -8.88 19.18 -25.64
CA ALA A 56 -10.13 18.76 -24.96
C ALA A 56 -10.94 17.70 -25.72
N THR A 57 -10.61 17.44 -26.94
CA THR A 57 -11.20 16.39 -27.77
C THR A 57 -10.38 15.12 -27.65
N LEU A 58 -10.65 14.31 -26.61
CA LEU A 58 -10.43 12.88 -26.75
C LEU A 58 -11.40 12.40 -27.83
N PRO A 59 -10.90 11.77 -28.92
CA PRO A 59 -11.77 11.21 -29.95
C PRO A 59 -12.80 10.29 -29.30
N THR A 60 -13.95 10.14 -29.88
CA THR A 60 -15.03 9.22 -29.51
C THR A 60 -14.63 7.72 -29.51
N GLY A 61 -13.35 7.41 -29.55
CA GLY A 61 -12.74 6.07 -29.51
C GLY A 61 -11.76 5.97 -28.36
N GLY A 62 -12.15 5.40 -27.24
CA GLY A 62 -11.33 4.89 -26.14
C GLY A 62 -10.27 5.83 -25.50
N PRO A 63 -9.67 5.48 -24.37
CA PRO A 63 -8.60 6.24 -23.76
C PRO A 63 -7.37 6.24 -24.68
N GLY A 64 -6.84 7.41 -25.00
CA GLY A 64 -5.65 7.55 -25.84
C GLY A 64 -4.41 6.92 -25.17
N LYS A 65 -3.33 6.72 -25.97
CA LYS A 65 -2.08 6.11 -25.48
C LYS A 65 -1.52 6.77 -24.20
N TRP A 66 -1.71 8.07 -24.03
CA TRP A 66 -1.25 8.83 -22.87
C TRP A 66 -1.97 8.44 -21.57
N ALA A 67 -3.21 8.00 -21.64
CA ALA A 67 -3.94 7.50 -20.48
C ALA A 67 -3.31 6.21 -19.93
N TRP A 68 -2.91 5.30 -20.82
CA TRP A 68 -2.24 4.06 -20.43
C TRP A 68 -0.79 4.28 -20.01
N ILE A 69 -0.08 5.24 -20.62
CA ILE A 69 1.25 5.65 -20.16
C ILE A 69 1.17 6.21 -18.74
N ALA A 70 0.16 7.05 -18.45
CA ALA A 70 -0.04 7.55 -17.09
C ALA A 70 -0.26 6.42 -16.09
N VAL A 71 -1.08 5.40 -16.42
CA VAL A 71 -1.27 4.22 -15.56
C VAL A 71 0.04 3.46 -15.36
N ALA A 72 0.83 3.24 -16.41
CA ALA A 72 2.12 2.55 -16.32
C ALA A 72 3.12 3.32 -15.44
N VAL A 73 3.22 4.63 -15.61
CA VAL A 73 4.07 5.50 -14.77
C VAL A 73 3.62 5.46 -13.33
N LEU A 74 2.33 5.59 -13.05
CA LEU A 74 1.77 5.54 -11.71
C LEU A 74 1.86 4.15 -11.07
N TRP A 75 1.88 3.09 -11.89
CA TRP A 75 2.10 1.73 -11.41
C TRP A 75 3.49 1.57 -10.76
N VAL A 76 4.53 2.13 -11.38
CA VAL A 76 5.88 2.11 -10.79
C VAL A 76 5.93 3.01 -9.55
N VAL A 77 5.25 4.16 -9.54
CA VAL A 77 5.20 5.04 -8.36
C VAL A 77 4.57 4.31 -7.17
N VAL A 78 3.41 3.64 -7.35
CA VAL A 78 2.78 2.88 -6.25
C VAL A 78 3.61 1.66 -5.84
N MET A 79 4.30 1.04 -6.78
CA MET A 79 5.23 -0.06 -6.50
C MET A 79 6.36 0.42 -5.58
N LEU A 80 7.02 1.54 -5.89
CA LEU A 80 8.06 2.13 -5.05
C LEU A 80 7.51 2.53 -3.67
N ASN A 81 6.33 3.14 -3.62
CA ASN A 81 5.67 3.53 -2.38
C ASN A 81 5.49 2.35 -1.42
N TYR A 82 4.95 1.24 -1.90
CA TYR A 82 4.72 0.06 -1.06
C TYR A 82 5.99 -0.78 -0.83
N PHE A 83 6.98 -0.66 -1.70
CA PHE A 83 8.31 -1.17 -1.45
C PHE A 83 8.92 -0.51 -0.22
N ASP A 84 8.95 0.83 -0.16
CA ASP A 84 9.52 1.61 0.93
C ASP A 84 8.81 1.34 2.27
N ARG A 85 7.49 1.19 2.24
CA ARG A 85 6.70 0.80 3.43
C ARG A 85 7.13 -0.55 3.99
N GLN A 86 7.32 -1.53 3.12
CA GLN A 86 7.62 -2.91 3.51
C GLN A 86 9.09 -3.11 3.85
N LEU A 87 9.98 -2.28 3.29
CA LEU A 87 11.43 -2.39 3.46
C LEU A 87 11.85 -2.36 4.94
N LEU A 88 11.24 -1.47 5.74
CA LEU A 88 11.52 -1.41 7.17
C LEU A 88 11.27 -2.75 7.87
N ALA A 89 10.15 -3.40 7.56
CA ALA A 89 9.77 -4.65 8.21
C ALA A 89 10.69 -5.82 7.82
N VAL A 90 11.15 -5.87 6.58
CA VAL A 90 12.05 -6.95 6.13
C VAL A 90 13.48 -6.76 6.63
N LEU A 91 13.87 -5.54 7.02
CA LEU A 91 15.19 -5.18 7.57
C LEU A 91 15.17 -5.00 9.09
N ASN A 92 14.15 -5.52 9.79
CA ASN A 92 14.00 -5.38 11.24
C ASN A 92 15.27 -5.79 12.00
N SER A 93 15.83 -6.96 11.70
CA SER A 93 16.98 -7.51 12.43
C SER A 93 18.25 -6.70 12.20
N SER A 94 18.51 -6.27 10.96
CA SER A 94 19.65 -5.42 10.63
C SER A 94 19.55 -4.04 11.28
N ILE A 95 18.34 -3.50 11.40
CA ILE A 95 18.10 -2.18 11.99
C ILE A 95 18.23 -2.24 13.51
N THR A 96 17.71 -3.30 14.17
CA THR A 96 17.62 -3.36 15.65
C THR A 96 18.78 -4.08 16.33
N GLY A 97 19.60 -4.84 15.60
CA GLY A 97 20.64 -5.68 16.22
C GLY A 97 21.83 -5.98 15.32
N GLY A 98 21.91 -5.39 14.13
CA GLY A 98 23.05 -5.55 13.22
C GLY A 98 24.27 -4.73 13.68
N GLU A 99 25.45 -5.03 13.10
CA GLU A 99 26.75 -4.40 13.41
C GLU A 99 26.71 -2.86 13.28
N ASN A 100 25.84 -2.33 12.38
CA ASN A 100 25.56 -0.89 12.21
C ASN A 100 24.09 -0.56 12.54
N GLY A 101 23.46 -1.35 13.42
CA GLY A 101 22.09 -1.16 13.85
C GLY A 101 21.91 0.04 14.79
N ILE A 102 20.70 0.40 15.07
CA ILE A 102 20.32 1.38 16.09
C ILE A 102 19.87 0.60 17.32
N GLU A 103 20.48 0.88 18.48
CA GLU A 103 20.08 0.27 19.74
C GLU A 103 18.64 0.67 20.06
N MET A 104 17.73 -0.29 19.94
CA MET A 104 16.32 -0.12 20.26
C MET A 104 15.68 -1.46 20.59
N THR A 105 14.65 -1.41 21.43
CA THR A 105 13.81 -2.57 21.72
C THR A 105 12.85 -2.87 20.55
N GLN A 106 12.28 -4.07 20.52
CA GLN A 106 11.27 -4.42 19.52
C GLN A 106 9.97 -3.60 19.70
N ALA A 107 9.66 -3.19 20.92
CA ALA A 107 8.58 -2.24 21.20
C ALA A 107 8.84 -0.88 20.53
N GLN A 108 10.06 -0.34 20.67
CA GLN A 108 10.48 0.89 20.00
C GLN A 108 10.41 0.76 18.47
N PHE A 109 10.81 -0.38 17.91
CA PHE A 109 10.64 -0.65 16.48
C PHE A 109 9.16 -0.66 16.07
N GLY A 110 8.29 -1.23 16.90
CA GLY A 110 6.83 -1.17 16.74
C GLY A 110 6.31 0.27 16.72
N PHE A 111 6.83 1.16 17.58
CA PHE A 111 6.49 2.59 17.55
C PHE A 111 6.97 3.29 16.29
N VAL A 112 8.17 2.98 15.78
CA VAL A 112 8.68 3.49 14.50
C VAL A 112 7.72 3.14 13.36
N THR A 113 7.25 1.89 13.29
CA THR A 113 6.26 1.45 12.31
C THR A 113 4.92 2.16 12.48
N SER A 114 4.46 2.32 13.72
CA SER A 114 3.18 2.96 14.05
C SER A 114 3.17 4.45 13.78
N ALA A 115 4.29 5.15 13.96
CA ALA A 115 4.41 6.57 13.66
C ALA A 115 4.01 6.89 12.21
N PHE A 116 4.49 6.07 11.26
CA PHE A 116 4.07 6.16 9.86
C PHE A 116 2.56 5.98 9.72
N LEU A 117 2.01 4.90 10.29
CA LEU A 117 0.60 4.54 10.13
C LEU A 117 -0.34 5.60 10.69
N ILE A 118 -0.03 6.14 11.88
CA ILE A 118 -0.84 7.16 12.55
C ILE A 118 -0.86 8.45 11.72
N VAL A 119 0.31 8.92 11.32
CA VAL A 119 0.42 10.18 10.54
C VAL A 119 -0.24 10.03 9.17
N TYR A 120 0.01 8.92 8.47
CA TYR A 120 -0.63 8.60 7.20
C TYR A 120 -2.17 8.58 7.31
N ALA A 121 -2.71 7.90 8.33
CA ALA A 121 -4.15 7.80 8.53
C ALA A 121 -4.79 9.16 8.83
N ALA A 122 -4.14 9.96 9.69
CA ALA A 122 -4.64 11.29 10.06
C ALA A 122 -4.66 12.27 8.88
N LEU A 123 -3.66 12.20 7.99
CA LEU A 123 -3.52 13.13 6.86
C LEU A 123 -4.16 12.66 5.56
N SER A 124 -4.50 11.39 5.44
CA SER A 124 -5.13 10.83 4.23
C SER A 124 -6.40 11.57 3.77
N PRO A 125 -7.33 12.00 4.66
CA PRO A 125 -8.47 12.83 4.28
C PRO A 125 -8.06 14.21 3.74
N VAL A 126 -6.99 14.80 4.28
CA VAL A 126 -6.43 16.09 3.80
C VAL A 126 -5.86 15.91 2.40
N GLY A 127 -5.22 14.77 2.13
CA GLY A 127 -4.69 14.41 0.82
C GLY A 127 -5.77 14.40 -0.26
N GLY A 128 -6.93 13.81 0.02
CA GLY A 128 -8.09 13.84 -0.88
C GLY A 128 -8.57 15.26 -1.18
N TYR A 129 -8.71 16.08 -0.14
CA TYR A 129 -9.14 17.47 -0.29
C TYR A 129 -8.19 18.32 -1.13
N LEU A 130 -6.88 18.14 -0.97
CA LEU A 130 -5.88 18.84 -1.77
C LEU A 130 -5.85 18.34 -3.21
N ALA A 131 -6.02 17.04 -3.44
CA ALA A 131 -6.07 16.45 -4.78
C ALA A 131 -7.24 16.99 -5.62
N ASP A 132 -8.32 17.43 -5.00
CA ASP A 132 -9.46 18.06 -5.70
C ASP A 132 -9.24 19.52 -6.06
N ARG A 133 -8.27 20.20 -5.43
CA ARG A 133 -8.04 21.65 -5.59
C ARG A 133 -6.78 22.03 -6.34
N PHE A 134 -5.77 21.17 -6.29
CA PHE A 134 -4.47 21.41 -6.90
C PHE A 134 -4.22 20.46 -8.07
N SER A 135 -3.22 20.78 -8.90
CA SER A 135 -2.72 19.90 -9.95
C SER A 135 -2.37 18.54 -9.36
N ARG A 136 -3.02 17.47 -9.83
CA ARG A 136 -2.79 16.11 -9.36
C ARG A 136 -1.39 15.63 -9.66
N LYS A 137 -0.87 15.96 -10.85
CA LYS A 137 0.53 15.72 -11.23
C LYS A 137 1.48 16.34 -10.21
N PHE A 138 1.23 17.60 -9.82
CA PHE A 138 2.08 18.31 -8.87
C PHE A 138 2.09 17.63 -7.50
N ILE A 139 0.90 17.27 -6.98
CA ILE A 139 0.80 16.56 -5.69
C ILE A 139 1.54 15.22 -5.74
N ILE A 140 1.35 14.43 -6.81
CA ILE A 140 2.02 13.14 -6.99
C ILE A 140 3.54 13.32 -7.03
N LEU A 141 4.02 14.31 -7.78
CA LEU A 141 5.46 14.58 -7.94
C LEU A 141 6.09 15.03 -6.61
N CYS A 142 5.47 16.00 -5.92
CA CYS A 142 5.95 16.45 -4.61
C CYS A 142 5.94 15.32 -3.60
N SER A 143 4.88 14.53 -3.54
CA SER A 143 4.76 13.37 -2.68
C SER A 143 5.90 12.38 -2.96
N LEU A 144 6.11 11.98 -4.22
CA LEU A 144 7.17 11.06 -4.64
C LEU A 144 8.56 11.57 -4.24
N VAL A 145 8.89 12.82 -4.54
CA VAL A 145 10.22 13.37 -4.21
C VAL A 145 10.43 13.44 -2.70
N VAL A 146 9.43 13.93 -1.95
CA VAL A 146 9.57 14.07 -0.50
C VAL A 146 9.74 12.72 0.17
N TRP A 147 8.89 11.71 -0.13
CA TRP A 147 9.08 10.41 0.52
C TRP A 147 10.37 9.72 0.08
N SER A 148 10.82 9.89 -1.17
CA SER A 148 12.08 9.31 -1.64
C SER A 148 13.29 9.91 -0.93
N VAL A 149 13.28 11.23 -0.68
CA VAL A 149 14.29 11.90 0.15
C VAL A 149 14.20 11.39 1.59
N VAL A 150 13.00 11.22 2.14
CA VAL A 150 12.80 10.68 3.49
C VAL A 150 13.29 9.23 3.58
N THR A 151 13.03 8.40 2.56
CA THR A 151 13.57 7.03 2.48
C THR A 151 15.09 7.06 2.50
N TRP A 152 15.70 7.95 1.73
CA TRP A 152 17.15 8.13 1.73
C TRP A 152 17.67 8.59 3.09
N MET A 153 17.04 9.59 3.73
CA MET A 153 17.41 10.07 5.07
C MET A 153 17.19 9.00 6.14
N THR A 154 16.23 8.08 5.95
CA THR A 154 16.05 6.93 6.84
C THR A 154 17.30 6.05 6.90
N GLY A 155 18.01 5.86 5.77
CA GLY A 155 19.31 5.16 5.74
C GLY A 155 20.42 5.86 6.50
N LYS A 156 20.31 7.17 6.75
CA LYS A 156 21.27 7.97 7.50
C LYS A 156 20.93 8.18 8.97
N ALA A 157 19.80 7.66 9.43
CA ALA A 157 19.40 7.80 10.82
C ALA A 157 20.41 7.12 11.76
N GLU A 158 20.87 7.83 12.78
CA GLU A 158 21.83 7.36 13.77
C GLU A 158 21.17 7.04 15.12
N SER A 159 19.94 7.53 15.34
CA SER A 159 19.21 7.33 16.58
C SER A 159 17.77 6.86 16.35
N TYR A 160 17.17 6.33 17.42
CA TYR A 160 15.75 5.94 17.45
C TYR A 160 14.84 7.15 17.14
N GLU A 161 15.15 8.32 17.70
CA GLU A 161 14.38 9.55 17.55
C GLU A 161 14.40 10.04 16.11
N GLU A 162 15.54 9.95 15.43
CA GLU A 162 15.65 10.28 14.01
C GLU A 162 14.84 9.30 13.16
N LEU A 163 14.93 8.02 13.47
CA LEU A 163 14.20 7.00 12.72
C LEU A 163 12.68 7.19 12.83
N ILE A 164 12.16 7.47 14.04
CA ILE A 164 10.73 7.73 14.26
C ILE A 164 10.28 9.02 13.57
N PHE A 165 11.13 10.06 13.57
CA PHE A 165 10.88 11.30 12.86
C PHE A 165 10.75 11.07 11.35
N TRP A 166 11.71 10.37 10.74
CA TRP A 166 11.67 10.07 9.31
C TRP A 166 10.47 9.21 8.93
N ARG A 167 10.07 8.26 9.77
CA ARG A 167 8.85 7.46 9.56
C ARG A 167 7.58 8.30 9.64
N GLY A 168 7.51 9.24 10.57
CA GLY A 168 6.43 10.23 10.63
C GLY A 168 6.38 11.10 9.37
N ALA A 169 7.53 11.64 8.94
CA ALA A 169 7.67 12.44 7.73
C ALA A 169 7.26 11.68 6.46
N MET A 170 7.59 10.37 6.39
CA MET A 170 7.12 9.49 5.32
C MET A 170 5.59 9.40 5.31
N GLY A 171 4.95 9.24 6.49
CA GLY A 171 3.49 9.23 6.62
C GLY A 171 2.85 10.52 6.09
N VAL A 172 3.46 11.68 6.37
CA VAL A 172 3.00 12.98 5.81
C VAL A 172 3.02 12.94 4.28
N SER A 173 4.16 12.59 3.70
CA SER A 173 4.35 12.68 2.24
C SER A 173 3.50 11.67 1.47
N GLU A 174 3.36 10.45 1.96
CA GLU A 174 2.63 9.38 1.27
C GLU A 174 1.10 9.49 1.37
N ALA A 175 0.58 10.20 2.38
CA ALA A 175 -0.86 10.38 2.55
C ALA A 175 -1.54 11.08 1.36
N PHE A 176 -0.78 11.84 0.58
CA PHE A 176 -1.30 12.61 -0.55
C PHE A 176 -1.30 11.83 -1.88
N TYR A 177 -0.48 10.77 -1.99
CA TYR A 177 -0.26 10.09 -3.26
C TYR A 177 -1.47 9.34 -3.78
N ILE A 178 -2.00 8.37 -3.01
CA ILE A 178 -3.07 7.47 -3.48
C ILE A 178 -4.33 8.23 -3.91
N PRO A 179 -4.85 9.21 -3.14
CA PRO A 179 -6.01 9.98 -3.57
C PRO A 179 -5.78 10.72 -4.89
N ALA A 180 -4.60 11.36 -5.04
CA ALA A 180 -4.25 12.10 -6.25
C ALA A 180 -4.10 11.18 -7.47
N ALA A 181 -3.46 10.02 -7.30
CA ALA A 181 -3.25 9.05 -8.36
C ALA A 181 -4.58 8.45 -8.86
N LEU A 182 -5.47 8.04 -7.96
CA LEU A 182 -6.78 7.49 -8.30
C LEU A 182 -7.67 8.54 -8.98
N ALA A 183 -7.60 9.79 -8.52
CA ALA A 183 -8.31 10.90 -9.14
C ALA A 183 -7.78 11.13 -10.57
N LEU A 184 -6.46 11.17 -10.77
CA LEU A 184 -5.84 11.35 -12.08
C LEU A 184 -6.19 10.21 -13.05
N ILE A 185 -6.13 8.95 -12.61
CA ILE A 185 -6.55 7.78 -13.40
C ILE A 185 -8.02 7.92 -13.81
N SER A 186 -8.87 8.36 -12.88
CA SER A 186 -10.30 8.53 -13.15
C SER A 186 -10.60 9.63 -14.18
N ASP A 187 -9.75 10.64 -14.28
CA ASP A 187 -9.87 11.70 -15.29
C ASP A 187 -9.47 11.20 -16.68
N TYR A 188 -8.41 10.39 -16.76
CA TYR A 188 -7.95 9.82 -18.01
C TYR A 188 -8.85 8.70 -18.53
N HIS A 189 -9.37 7.87 -17.62
CA HIS A 189 -10.17 6.68 -17.94
C HIS A 189 -11.63 6.88 -17.54
N ARG A 190 -12.44 7.36 -18.48
CA ARG A 190 -13.88 7.54 -18.33
C ARG A 190 -14.62 6.32 -18.89
N GLY A 191 -15.63 5.85 -18.21
CA GLY A 191 -16.47 4.74 -18.67
C GLY A 191 -15.85 3.34 -18.43
N SER A 192 -15.86 2.49 -19.45
CA SER A 192 -15.58 1.04 -19.33
C SER A 192 -14.14 0.68 -18.92
N THR A 193 -13.16 1.56 -19.16
CA THR A 193 -11.75 1.28 -18.88
C THR A 193 -11.30 1.73 -17.49
N ARG A 194 -12.13 2.48 -16.76
CA ARG A 194 -11.77 3.05 -15.44
C ARG A 194 -11.42 1.97 -14.41
N SER A 195 -12.25 0.93 -14.30
CA SER A 195 -12.01 -0.14 -13.34
C SER A 195 -10.74 -0.93 -13.65
N MET A 196 -10.49 -1.20 -14.95
CA MET A 196 -9.28 -1.89 -15.40
C MET A 196 -8.02 -1.06 -15.11
N ALA A 197 -8.02 0.23 -15.41
CA ALA A 197 -6.89 1.13 -15.16
C ALA A 197 -6.59 1.26 -13.65
N THR A 198 -7.64 1.41 -12.83
CA THR A 198 -7.51 1.43 -11.36
C THR A 198 -6.98 0.10 -10.83
N GLY A 199 -7.51 -1.03 -11.29
CA GLY A 199 -7.05 -2.37 -10.89
C GLY A 199 -5.59 -2.61 -11.26
N LEU A 200 -5.19 -2.21 -12.48
CA LEU A 200 -3.80 -2.30 -12.91
C LEU A 200 -2.88 -1.45 -12.03
N HIS A 201 -3.26 -0.19 -11.73
CA HIS A 201 -2.50 0.65 -10.81
C HIS A 201 -2.38 0.01 -9.42
N MET A 202 -3.48 -0.46 -8.85
CA MET A 202 -3.49 -1.07 -7.51
C MET A 202 -2.68 -2.38 -7.45
N SER A 203 -2.50 -3.09 -8.56
CA SER A 203 -1.63 -4.27 -8.61
C SER A 203 -0.16 -3.97 -8.30
N GLY A 204 0.29 -2.73 -8.54
CA GLY A 204 1.62 -2.26 -8.18
C GLY A 204 1.89 -2.29 -6.66
N ILE A 205 0.84 -2.21 -5.83
CA ILE A 205 0.93 -2.39 -4.36
C ILE A 205 1.56 -3.74 -4.02
N TYR A 206 1.01 -4.80 -4.60
CA TYR A 206 1.50 -6.16 -4.32
C TYR A 206 2.89 -6.40 -4.92
N ALA A 207 3.16 -5.83 -6.11
CA ALA A 207 4.48 -5.88 -6.72
C ALA A 207 5.54 -5.21 -5.82
N GLY A 208 5.24 -4.03 -5.26
CA GLY A 208 6.12 -3.34 -4.32
C GLY A 208 6.38 -4.15 -3.05
N GLN A 209 5.33 -4.71 -2.45
CA GLN A 209 5.46 -5.57 -1.27
C GLN A 209 6.28 -6.84 -1.55
N MET A 210 6.13 -7.47 -2.72
CA MET A 210 6.93 -8.63 -3.12
C MET A 210 8.41 -8.24 -3.30
N LEU A 211 8.67 -7.16 -4.02
CA LEU A 211 10.03 -6.70 -4.31
C LEU A 211 10.77 -6.22 -3.05
N ALA A 212 10.07 -5.76 -2.01
CA ALA A 212 10.70 -5.36 -0.76
C ALA A 212 11.50 -6.49 -0.10
N GLY A 213 11.11 -7.75 -0.31
CA GLY A 213 11.90 -8.90 0.11
C GLY A 213 13.31 -8.92 -0.53
N CYS A 214 13.46 -8.39 -1.75
CA CYS A 214 14.77 -8.24 -2.38
C CYS A 214 15.66 -7.22 -1.65
N GLY A 215 15.07 -6.27 -0.91
CA GLY A 215 15.82 -5.35 -0.06
C GLY A 215 16.59 -6.08 1.06
N ALA A 216 16.01 -7.15 1.63
CA ALA A 216 16.71 -7.99 2.60
C ALA A 216 17.88 -8.77 1.95
N LEU A 217 17.73 -9.24 0.70
CA LEU A 217 18.83 -9.84 -0.05
C LEU A 217 19.97 -8.83 -0.33
N MET A 218 19.62 -7.57 -0.60
CA MET A 218 20.63 -6.53 -0.84
C MET A 218 21.37 -6.17 0.46
N ALA A 219 20.66 -6.09 1.57
CA ALA A 219 21.25 -5.75 2.85
C ALA A 219 22.13 -6.86 3.44
N GLY A 220 21.73 -8.13 3.27
CA GLY A 220 22.45 -9.31 3.73
C GLY A 220 23.21 -10.02 2.62
N GLU A 221 23.58 -11.29 2.86
CA GLU A 221 24.25 -12.12 1.85
C GLU A 221 23.34 -12.37 0.65
N PRO A 222 23.90 -12.40 -0.58
CA PRO A 222 25.32 -12.33 -0.91
C PRO A 222 25.88 -10.91 -1.09
N TYR A 223 25.04 -9.86 -1.06
CA TYR A 223 25.47 -8.50 -1.44
C TYR A 223 26.07 -7.70 -0.28
N ASN A 224 25.66 -7.96 0.95
CA ASN A 224 26.19 -7.35 2.17
C ASN A 224 26.24 -5.80 2.17
N LEU A 225 25.28 -5.14 1.52
CA LEU A 225 25.24 -3.67 1.44
C LEU A 225 24.84 -3.02 2.78
N GLY A 226 24.25 -3.78 3.68
CA GLY A 226 23.67 -3.30 4.90
C GLY A 226 22.34 -2.54 4.69
N TRP A 227 21.59 -2.38 5.77
CA TRP A 227 20.27 -1.75 5.70
C TRP A 227 20.34 -0.26 5.31
N ARG A 228 21.38 0.46 5.74
CA ARG A 228 21.54 1.89 5.47
C ARG A 228 21.65 2.17 3.99
N LEU A 229 22.60 1.50 3.31
CA LEU A 229 22.83 1.68 1.89
C LEU A 229 21.63 1.20 1.06
N THR A 230 20.89 0.19 1.54
CA THR A 230 19.66 -0.27 0.89
C THR A 230 18.60 0.84 0.88
N PHE A 231 18.34 1.52 2.02
CA PHE A 231 17.44 2.67 2.05
C PHE A 231 17.93 3.83 1.20
N GLU A 232 19.20 4.15 1.24
CA GLU A 232 19.79 5.23 0.42
C GLU A 232 19.63 4.95 -1.07
N THR A 233 19.87 3.71 -1.50
CA THR A 233 19.73 3.30 -2.90
C THR A 233 18.31 3.46 -3.40
N PHE A 234 17.31 2.97 -2.65
CA PHE A 234 15.92 3.07 -3.07
C PHE A 234 15.39 4.50 -2.97
N GLY A 235 15.81 5.28 -1.99
CA GLY A 235 15.53 6.71 -1.95
C GLY A 235 16.05 7.44 -3.19
N PHE A 236 17.29 7.14 -3.62
CA PHE A 236 17.85 7.70 -4.85
C PHE A 236 17.08 7.26 -6.11
N ILE A 237 16.72 5.98 -6.21
CA ILE A 237 15.91 5.45 -7.32
C ILE A 237 14.57 6.20 -7.41
N GLY A 238 13.90 6.47 -6.28
CA GLY A 238 12.65 7.22 -6.26
C GLY A 238 12.81 8.67 -6.73
N VAL A 239 13.88 9.36 -6.29
CA VAL A 239 14.20 10.73 -6.78
C VAL A 239 14.51 10.71 -8.29
N ALA A 240 15.29 9.74 -8.76
CA ALA A 240 15.57 9.59 -10.19
C ALA A 240 14.29 9.29 -11.00
N TYR A 241 13.39 8.47 -10.46
CA TYR A 241 12.12 8.17 -11.10
C TYR A 241 11.18 9.39 -11.19
N ALA A 242 11.31 10.34 -10.28
CA ALA A 242 10.57 11.60 -10.35
C ALA A 242 10.83 12.36 -11.67
N LEU A 243 12.02 12.25 -12.26
CA LEU A 243 12.31 12.81 -13.59
C LEU A 243 11.41 12.18 -14.66
N ILE A 244 11.20 10.86 -14.62
CA ILE A 244 10.28 10.18 -15.54
C ILE A 244 8.85 10.71 -15.36
N VAL A 245 8.41 10.86 -14.10
CA VAL A 245 7.08 11.40 -13.78
C VAL A 245 6.92 12.83 -14.34
N ILE A 246 7.94 13.68 -14.27
CA ILE A 246 7.90 15.05 -14.80
C ILE A 246 7.60 15.05 -16.30
N PHE A 247 8.24 14.16 -17.07
CA PHE A 247 8.12 14.16 -18.52
C PHE A 247 6.89 13.40 -19.03
N PHE A 248 6.49 12.33 -18.38
CA PHE A 248 5.45 11.42 -18.89
C PHE A 248 4.09 11.59 -18.24
N LEU A 249 4.00 12.19 -17.05
CA LEU A 249 2.73 12.44 -16.39
C LEU A 249 2.25 13.86 -16.73
N HIS A 250 0.98 13.99 -17.10
CA HIS A 250 0.34 15.27 -17.42
C HIS A 250 -0.99 15.36 -16.68
N ASP A 251 -1.43 16.57 -16.35
CA ASP A 251 -2.80 16.78 -15.90
C ASP A 251 -3.72 16.83 -17.13
N PRO A 252 -4.78 16.01 -17.20
CA PRO A 252 -5.78 16.14 -18.25
C PRO A 252 -6.52 17.48 -18.07
N GLN A 253 -6.82 18.15 -19.18
CA GLN A 253 -7.69 19.34 -19.12
C GLN A 253 -9.06 18.97 -18.55
N ALA A 254 -9.57 19.81 -17.66
CA ALA A 254 -11.00 19.84 -17.41
C ALA A 254 -11.70 20.10 -18.78
N PRO A 255 -12.74 19.32 -19.15
CA PRO A 255 -13.53 19.67 -20.31
C PRO A 255 -13.99 21.11 -20.15
N ALA A 256 -13.82 21.93 -21.21
CA ALA A 256 -14.48 23.23 -21.24
C ALA A 256 -15.96 22.99 -20.91
N PRO A 257 -16.59 23.86 -20.10
CA PRO A 257 -18.03 23.77 -19.88
C PRO A 257 -18.66 23.64 -21.26
N GLU A 258 -19.26 22.50 -21.58
CA GLU A 258 -20.04 22.38 -22.81
C GLU A 258 -21.00 23.54 -22.80
N ALA A 259 -20.86 24.42 -23.82
CA ALA A 259 -21.84 25.49 -24.07
C ALA A 259 -23.20 24.75 -24.10
N THR A 260 -24.02 25.00 -23.10
CA THR A 260 -25.32 24.38 -22.90
C THR A 260 -26.14 24.53 -24.16
N PRO A 261 -26.50 23.48 -24.91
CA PRO A 261 -27.62 23.55 -25.80
C PRO A 261 -28.84 23.78 -24.91
N GLY A 262 -29.68 24.74 -25.29
CA GLY A 262 -30.80 25.24 -24.52
C GLY A 262 -31.72 24.17 -23.91
N PRO A 263 -32.57 24.52 -22.98
CA PRO A 263 -33.30 23.63 -22.12
C PRO A 263 -34.31 22.79 -22.92
N THR A 264 -34.00 21.52 -23.10
CA THR A 264 -35.01 20.50 -23.38
C THR A 264 -35.32 19.81 -22.07
N GLU A 265 -36.56 19.91 -21.64
CA GLU A 265 -37.06 19.49 -20.33
C GLU A 265 -36.90 18.00 -20.00
N GLU A 266 -36.47 17.17 -20.91
CA GLU A 266 -36.29 15.70 -20.69
C GLU A 266 -34.94 15.26 -20.10
N ARG A 267 -34.00 16.18 -19.83
CA ARG A 267 -32.69 15.85 -19.24
C ARG A 267 -32.52 16.24 -17.76
N ALA A 268 -33.58 16.70 -17.13
CA ALA A 268 -33.56 17.11 -15.72
C ALA A 268 -33.48 15.93 -14.73
N GLU A 269 -33.69 14.68 -15.16
CA GLU A 269 -33.64 13.50 -14.29
C GLU A 269 -32.27 12.82 -14.18
N ALA A 270 -31.28 13.22 -14.99
CA ALA A 270 -29.95 12.58 -15.03
C ALA A 270 -28.80 13.50 -14.55
N ALA A 271 -29.07 14.68 -14.05
CA ALA A 271 -28.05 15.47 -13.32
C ALA A 271 -27.79 14.74 -11.99
N PRO A 272 -26.52 14.51 -11.60
CA PRO A 272 -26.24 14.06 -10.24
C PRO A 272 -26.85 15.11 -9.33
N ALA A 273 -27.81 14.69 -8.50
CA ALA A 273 -28.54 15.54 -7.56
C ALA A 273 -27.53 16.49 -6.90
N ALA A 274 -27.79 17.79 -7.05
CA ALA A 274 -26.94 18.86 -6.56
C ALA A 274 -26.38 18.43 -5.20
N ALA A 275 -25.04 18.47 -5.07
CA ALA A 275 -24.35 18.06 -3.85
C ALA A 275 -24.97 18.90 -2.71
N GLN A 276 -25.99 18.36 -2.07
CA GLN A 276 -26.49 18.92 -0.83
C GLN A 276 -25.28 18.93 0.08
N ASN A 277 -24.87 20.10 0.54
CA ASN A 277 -23.76 20.29 1.44
C ASN A 277 -24.13 19.67 2.81
N PHE A 278 -24.10 18.34 2.88
CA PHE A 278 -24.21 17.66 4.16
C PHE A 278 -22.98 18.00 4.98
N GLY A 279 -23.19 18.58 6.16
CA GLY A 279 -22.09 18.79 7.09
C GLY A 279 -21.43 17.45 7.44
N MET A 280 -20.11 17.42 7.57
CA MET A 280 -19.34 16.22 7.90
C MET A 280 -19.97 15.44 9.08
N LEU A 281 -20.46 16.15 10.09
CA LEU A 281 -21.10 15.55 11.26
C LEU A 281 -22.39 14.80 10.92
N GLN A 282 -23.18 15.31 9.96
CA GLN A 282 -24.42 14.65 9.51
C GLN A 282 -24.11 13.36 8.74
N VAL A 283 -23.07 13.39 7.88
CA VAL A 283 -22.60 12.21 7.15
C VAL A 283 -22.12 11.14 8.13
N LEU A 284 -21.27 11.50 9.09
CA LEU A 284 -20.80 10.57 10.11
C LEU A 284 -21.96 10.00 10.93
N LYS A 285 -22.90 10.84 11.37
CA LYS A 285 -24.08 10.39 12.11
C LYS A 285 -24.91 9.39 11.30
N SER A 286 -25.11 9.62 10.00
CA SER A 286 -25.87 8.70 9.14
C SER A 286 -25.15 7.36 8.96
N LEU A 287 -23.82 7.35 8.85
CA LEU A 287 -23.01 6.14 8.73
C LEU A 287 -23.00 5.32 10.02
N PHE A 288 -22.87 5.97 11.19
CA PHE A 288 -22.82 5.27 12.49
C PHE A 288 -24.17 4.80 13.02
N THR A 289 -25.30 5.27 12.49
CA THR A 289 -26.63 4.76 12.86
C THR A 289 -26.94 3.37 12.26
N GLY A 290 -26.20 2.95 11.24
CA GLY A 290 -26.41 1.67 10.56
C GLY A 290 -25.68 0.50 11.22
N ARG A 291 -26.41 -0.55 11.65
CA ARG A 291 -25.82 -1.81 12.17
C ARG A 291 -24.80 -2.41 11.20
N ALA A 292 -25.05 -2.33 9.90
CA ALA A 292 -24.15 -2.85 8.87
C ALA A 292 -22.79 -2.13 8.89
N MET A 293 -22.78 -0.80 9.01
CA MET A 293 -21.52 -0.04 9.07
C MET A 293 -20.71 -0.37 10.33
N ALA A 294 -21.36 -0.49 11.48
CA ALA A 294 -20.69 -0.90 12.72
C ALA A 294 -20.05 -2.29 12.58
N MET A 295 -20.77 -3.25 11.99
CA MET A 295 -20.22 -4.59 11.71
C MET A 295 -19.03 -4.52 10.75
N LEU A 296 -19.13 -3.77 9.67
CA LEU A 296 -18.04 -3.60 8.71
C LEU A 296 -16.80 -2.97 9.34
N LEU A 297 -16.95 -2.00 10.24
CA LEU A 297 -15.82 -1.40 10.99
C LEU A 297 -15.10 -2.44 11.84
N VAL A 298 -15.86 -3.25 12.60
CA VAL A 298 -15.28 -4.33 13.42
C VAL A 298 -14.57 -5.38 12.55
N MET A 299 -15.21 -5.80 11.46
CA MET A 299 -14.61 -6.75 10.51
C MET A 299 -13.33 -6.21 9.91
N TYR A 300 -13.32 -4.93 9.55
CA TYR A 300 -12.15 -4.28 8.98
C TYR A 300 -11.01 -4.09 10.01
N ALA A 301 -11.35 -3.89 11.28
CA ALA A 301 -10.38 -3.91 12.37
C ALA A 301 -9.72 -5.29 12.51
N PHE A 302 -10.50 -6.38 12.49
CA PHE A 302 -9.99 -7.74 12.61
C PHE A 302 -9.15 -8.16 11.39
N ALA A 303 -9.62 -7.87 10.18
CA ALA A 303 -8.86 -8.10 8.97
C ALA A 303 -7.57 -7.27 8.95
N GLY A 304 -7.64 -6.00 9.38
CA GLY A 304 -6.50 -5.11 9.51
C GLY A 304 -5.48 -5.60 10.51
N PHE A 305 -5.92 -6.11 11.67
CA PHE A 305 -5.04 -6.69 12.69
C PHE A 305 -4.15 -7.79 12.07
N ALA A 306 -4.74 -8.76 11.38
CA ALA A 306 -4.01 -9.85 10.74
C ALA A 306 -3.09 -9.35 9.61
N ASN A 307 -3.60 -8.48 8.74
CA ASN A 307 -2.84 -7.98 7.59
C ASN A 307 -1.63 -7.14 8.00
N TRP A 308 -1.81 -6.20 8.93
CA TRP A 308 -0.73 -5.31 9.37
C TRP A 308 0.28 -6.02 10.25
N PHE A 309 -0.16 -7.01 11.07
CA PHE A 309 0.77 -7.84 11.82
C PHE A 309 1.71 -8.62 10.88
N LEU A 310 1.14 -9.30 9.89
CA LEU A 310 1.93 -10.03 8.91
C LEU A 310 2.84 -9.10 8.10
N MET A 311 2.35 -7.93 7.72
CA MET A 311 3.16 -6.97 7.01
C MET A 311 4.39 -6.49 7.83
N GLY A 312 4.21 -6.27 9.13
CA GLY A 312 5.24 -5.73 10.01
C GLY A 312 6.17 -6.78 10.63
N TRP A 313 5.63 -7.96 10.99
CA TRP A 313 6.35 -8.92 11.84
C TRP A 313 6.62 -10.28 11.20
N TYR A 314 6.03 -10.58 10.04
CA TYR A 314 6.17 -11.91 9.42
C TYR A 314 7.60 -12.26 9.02
N PRO A 315 8.43 -11.35 8.46
CA PRO A 315 9.83 -11.67 8.19
C PRO A 315 10.58 -12.08 9.47
N ARG A 316 10.38 -11.33 10.56
CA ARG A 316 10.99 -11.64 11.86
C ARG A 316 10.48 -12.95 12.46
N LEU A 317 9.18 -13.22 12.34
CA LEU A 317 8.58 -14.47 12.79
C LEU A 317 9.21 -15.69 12.10
N LEU A 318 9.46 -15.62 10.79
CA LEU A 318 10.12 -16.71 10.06
C LEU A 318 11.57 -16.92 10.50
N GLN A 319 12.29 -15.85 10.84
CA GLN A 319 13.63 -15.95 11.42
C GLN A 319 13.57 -16.68 12.76
N ASP A 320 12.66 -16.26 13.66
CA ASP A 320 12.53 -16.86 15.00
C ASP A 320 12.09 -18.33 14.94
N MET A 321 11.19 -18.72 14.03
CA MET A 321 10.64 -20.07 13.94
C MET A 321 11.59 -21.08 13.25
N PHE A 322 12.32 -20.62 12.25
CA PHE A 322 13.07 -21.51 11.35
C PHE A 322 14.58 -21.24 11.36
N GLY A 323 15.07 -20.28 12.16
CA GLY A 323 16.48 -19.91 12.20
C GLY A 323 17.01 -19.33 10.89
N LEU A 324 16.13 -18.73 10.07
CA LEU A 324 16.48 -18.15 8.79
C LEU A 324 17.27 -16.86 8.97
N SER A 325 18.21 -16.59 8.06
CA SER A 325 18.80 -15.27 7.93
C SER A 325 17.73 -14.24 7.47
N GLU A 326 17.98 -12.97 7.69
CA GLU A 326 17.09 -11.89 7.23
C GLU A 326 16.93 -11.91 5.71
N ALA A 327 18.04 -12.16 4.99
CA ALA A 327 18.07 -12.26 3.54
C ALA A 327 17.21 -13.43 3.00
N GLU A 328 17.09 -14.53 3.76
CA GLU A 328 16.22 -15.64 3.39
C GLU A 328 14.76 -15.45 3.78
N ALA A 329 14.53 -14.86 4.95
CA ALA A 329 13.19 -14.67 5.50
C ALA A 329 12.40 -13.57 4.77
N GLY A 330 13.06 -12.46 4.42
CA GLY A 330 12.43 -11.32 3.75
C GLY A 330 11.67 -11.70 2.46
N PRO A 331 12.36 -12.30 1.44
CA PRO A 331 11.70 -12.73 0.21
C PRO A 331 10.60 -13.77 0.46
N LYS A 332 10.86 -14.77 1.33
CA LYS A 332 9.87 -15.83 1.63
C LYS A 332 8.62 -15.29 2.30
N ALA A 333 8.77 -14.32 3.22
CA ALA A 333 7.66 -13.70 3.90
C ALA A 333 6.79 -12.83 2.98
N THR A 334 7.41 -12.14 2.01
CA THR A 334 6.68 -11.18 1.18
C THR A 334 6.13 -11.80 -0.09
N LEU A 335 6.85 -12.71 -0.73
CA LEU A 335 6.50 -13.25 -2.04
C LEU A 335 5.20 -14.05 -2.02
N TRP A 336 5.14 -15.12 -1.22
CA TRP A 336 4.04 -16.08 -1.29
C TRP A 336 2.69 -15.48 -0.86
N ILE A 337 2.68 -14.70 0.21
CA ILE A 337 1.46 -14.05 0.67
C ILE A 337 0.91 -13.03 -0.34
N ASN A 338 1.79 -12.28 -1.02
CA ASN A 338 1.36 -11.29 -2.00
C ASN A 338 0.99 -11.90 -3.35
N ILE A 339 1.61 -13.02 -3.76
CA ILE A 339 1.11 -13.82 -4.89
C ILE A 339 -0.31 -14.31 -4.60
N ALA A 340 -0.55 -14.83 -3.40
CA ALA A 340 -1.87 -15.29 -2.99
C ALA A 340 -2.91 -14.15 -2.96
N LYS A 341 -2.55 -12.98 -2.44
CA LYS A 341 -3.39 -11.76 -2.49
C LYS A 341 -3.74 -11.38 -3.92
N TYR A 342 -2.73 -11.29 -4.79
CA TYR A 342 -2.92 -10.87 -6.17
C TYR A 342 -3.83 -11.85 -6.94
N ALA A 343 -3.56 -13.14 -6.83
CA ALA A 343 -4.40 -14.16 -7.44
C ALA A 343 -5.85 -14.11 -6.90
N ALA A 344 -6.01 -13.93 -5.59
CA ALA A 344 -7.31 -13.87 -4.95
C ALA A 344 -8.13 -12.65 -5.35
N VAL A 345 -7.51 -11.47 -5.52
CA VAL A 345 -8.21 -10.27 -6.01
C VAL A 345 -8.87 -10.54 -7.36
N LEU A 346 -8.16 -11.20 -8.27
CA LEU A 346 -8.69 -11.51 -9.61
C LEU A 346 -9.77 -12.59 -9.56
N LEU A 347 -9.49 -13.69 -8.89
CA LEU A 347 -10.38 -14.84 -8.85
C LEU A 347 -11.64 -14.55 -8.03
N ALA A 348 -11.51 -13.91 -6.87
CA ALA A 348 -12.65 -13.60 -6.03
C ALA A 348 -13.61 -12.60 -6.66
N ALA A 349 -13.12 -11.63 -7.44
CA ALA A 349 -13.97 -10.72 -8.21
C ALA A 349 -14.86 -11.50 -9.19
N VAL A 350 -14.25 -12.41 -9.96
CA VAL A 350 -14.98 -13.23 -10.94
C VAL A 350 -15.99 -14.15 -10.24
N VAL A 351 -15.56 -14.86 -9.19
CA VAL A 351 -16.43 -15.79 -8.44
C VAL A 351 -17.59 -15.04 -7.79
N ALA A 352 -17.32 -13.91 -7.16
CA ALA A 352 -18.34 -13.09 -6.51
C ALA A 352 -19.37 -12.57 -7.51
N ASP A 353 -18.96 -12.12 -8.71
CA ASP A 353 -19.87 -11.61 -9.72
C ASP A 353 -20.67 -12.74 -10.42
N MET A 354 -20.05 -13.90 -10.64
CA MET A 354 -20.76 -15.07 -11.16
C MET A 354 -21.84 -15.56 -10.18
N TRP A 355 -21.49 -15.64 -8.90
CA TRP A 355 -22.42 -16.07 -7.86
C TRP A 355 -23.50 -15.00 -7.59
N TYR A 356 -23.15 -13.70 -7.65
CA TYR A 356 -24.09 -12.59 -7.47
C TYR A 356 -25.30 -12.64 -8.43
N ARG A 357 -25.15 -13.29 -9.59
CA ARG A 357 -26.27 -13.52 -10.52
C ARG A 357 -27.35 -14.45 -9.95
N ARG A 358 -26.99 -15.28 -8.94
CA ARG A 358 -27.90 -16.22 -8.27
C ARG A 358 -28.29 -15.76 -6.88
N ASP A 359 -27.37 -15.13 -6.16
CA ASP A 359 -27.58 -14.65 -4.80
C ASP A 359 -26.94 -13.26 -4.63
N ARG A 360 -27.75 -12.26 -4.31
CA ARG A 360 -27.30 -10.88 -4.13
C ARG A 360 -26.31 -10.69 -2.96
N ASN A 361 -26.25 -11.63 -2.01
CA ASN A 361 -25.31 -11.59 -0.89
C ASN A 361 -23.97 -12.26 -1.21
N ALA A 362 -23.79 -12.85 -2.37
CA ALA A 362 -22.60 -13.60 -2.76
C ALA A 362 -21.31 -12.78 -2.60
N ARG A 363 -21.36 -11.46 -2.86
CA ARG A 363 -20.23 -10.55 -2.70
C ARG A 363 -19.74 -10.43 -1.25
N ALA A 364 -20.63 -10.66 -0.27
CA ALA A 364 -20.26 -10.75 1.14
C ALA A 364 -19.84 -12.18 1.53
N TYR A 365 -20.46 -13.20 0.93
CA TYR A 365 -20.16 -14.60 1.27
C TYR A 365 -18.77 -15.04 0.80
N VAL A 366 -18.29 -14.54 -0.35
CA VAL A 366 -16.95 -14.91 -0.85
C VAL A 366 -15.84 -14.57 0.12
N PRO A 367 -15.65 -13.32 0.58
CA PRO A 367 -14.64 -13.03 1.61
C PRO A 367 -14.96 -13.75 2.93
N GLY A 368 -16.23 -13.90 3.32
CA GLY A 368 -16.62 -14.64 4.51
C GLY A 368 -16.07 -16.07 4.53
N ILE A 369 -16.26 -16.81 3.44
CA ILE A 369 -15.72 -18.18 3.28
C ILE A 369 -14.18 -18.15 3.34
N CYS A 370 -13.55 -17.24 2.59
CA CYS A 370 -12.09 -17.14 2.55
C CYS A 370 -11.48 -16.87 3.95
N PHE A 371 -12.09 -15.98 4.74
CA PHE A 371 -11.64 -15.70 6.10
C PHE A 371 -11.88 -16.88 7.06
N CYS A 372 -13.01 -17.57 6.96
CA CYS A 372 -13.30 -18.79 7.74
C CYS A 372 -12.35 -19.93 7.43
N LEU A 373 -11.85 -20.03 6.19
CA LEU A 373 -10.84 -21.03 5.81
C LEU A 373 -9.42 -20.60 6.20
N ALA A 374 -9.08 -19.33 6.01
CA ALA A 374 -7.75 -18.81 6.27
C ALA A 374 -7.43 -18.75 7.78
N GLY A 375 -8.40 -18.41 8.63
CA GLY A 375 -8.19 -18.33 10.07
C GLY A 375 -7.63 -19.64 10.68
N PRO A 376 -8.28 -20.80 10.49
CA PRO A 376 -7.74 -22.09 10.95
C PRO A 376 -6.37 -22.42 10.36
N CYS A 377 -6.13 -22.11 9.08
CA CYS A 377 -4.82 -22.31 8.46
C CYS A 377 -3.73 -21.51 9.17
N VAL A 378 -3.98 -20.24 9.50
CA VAL A 378 -3.05 -19.38 10.24
C VAL A 378 -2.83 -19.93 11.66
N ILE A 379 -3.89 -20.36 12.35
CA ILE A 379 -3.77 -20.98 13.69
C ILE A 379 -2.89 -22.23 13.63
N ILE A 380 -3.16 -23.14 12.68
CA ILE A 380 -2.38 -24.38 12.52
C ILE A 380 -0.90 -24.04 12.24
N ALA A 381 -0.63 -23.06 11.39
CA ALA A 381 0.73 -22.62 11.08
C ALA A 381 1.51 -22.13 12.31
N MET A 382 0.81 -21.65 13.35
CA MET A 382 1.41 -21.09 14.57
C MET A 382 1.52 -22.11 15.72
N LEU A 383 0.96 -23.31 15.59
CA LEU A 383 1.01 -24.35 16.65
C LEU A 383 2.44 -24.62 17.15
N PRO A 384 3.49 -24.73 16.30
CA PRO A 384 4.85 -24.91 16.78
C PRO A 384 5.35 -23.75 17.66
N ALA A 385 5.03 -22.52 17.27
CA ALA A 385 5.40 -21.33 18.03
C ALA A 385 4.63 -21.19 19.35
N LEU A 386 3.52 -21.92 19.51
CA LEU A 386 2.71 -21.98 20.72
C LEU A 386 3.15 -23.16 21.64
N GLY A 387 4.24 -23.86 21.31
CA GLY A 387 4.76 -24.98 22.10
C GLY A 387 4.01 -26.28 21.89
N VAL A 388 3.11 -26.36 20.90
CA VAL A 388 2.44 -27.63 20.55
C VAL A 388 3.44 -28.50 19.77
N PRO A 389 3.62 -29.79 20.12
CA PRO A 389 4.61 -30.67 19.53
C PRO A 389 4.21 -31.13 18.10
N VAL A 390 4.03 -30.19 17.21
CA VAL A 390 3.74 -30.40 15.77
C VAL A 390 4.91 -29.86 14.97
N ALA A 391 5.60 -30.70 14.24
CA ALA A 391 6.69 -30.30 13.36
C ALA A 391 6.11 -29.88 12.00
N LEU A 392 5.98 -28.57 11.76
CA LEU A 392 5.61 -28.03 10.45
C LEU A 392 6.87 -27.55 9.72
N GLY A 393 7.09 -28.05 8.52
CA GLY A 393 8.15 -27.54 7.65
C GLY A 393 7.83 -26.15 7.12
N LEU A 394 8.89 -25.40 6.77
CA LEU A 394 8.79 -24.02 6.26
C LEU A 394 7.78 -23.90 5.11
N GLY A 395 7.84 -24.80 4.12
CA GLY A 395 6.93 -24.75 2.95
C GLY A 395 5.45 -24.87 3.33
N VAL A 396 5.12 -25.75 4.29
CA VAL A 396 3.75 -25.91 4.80
C VAL A 396 3.30 -24.65 5.54
N THR A 397 4.16 -24.08 6.38
CA THR A 397 3.88 -22.84 7.11
C THR A 397 3.63 -21.67 6.13
N LEU A 398 4.48 -21.51 5.11
CA LEU A 398 4.29 -20.49 4.07
C LEU A 398 2.95 -20.67 3.34
N ALA A 399 2.60 -21.91 2.97
CA ALA A 399 1.33 -22.20 2.28
C ALA A 399 0.12 -21.87 3.17
N LEU A 400 0.14 -22.29 4.44
CA LEU A 400 -0.94 -22.04 5.40
C LEU A 400 -1.11 -20.53 5.68
N VAL A 401 -0.02 -19.79 5.90
CA VAL A 401 -0.09 -18.34 6.14
C VAL A 401 -0.51 -17.60 4.86
N SER A 402 -0.16 -18.10 3.68
CA SER A 402 -0.59 -17.48 2.40
C SER A 402 -2.11 -17.51 2.21
N MET A 403 -2.85 -18.37 2.92
CA MET A 403 -4.31 -18.32 2.95
C MET A 403 -4.86 -17.00 3.52
N GLN A 404 -4.12 -16.31 4.41
CA GLN A 404 -4.48 -14.95 4.80
C GLN A 404 -4.41 -14.00 3.59
N GLY A 405 -3.44 -14.18 2.69
CA GLY A 405 -3.40 -13.45 1.43
C GLY A 405 -4.64 -13.68 0.58
N VAL A 406 -5.13 -14.93 0.50
CA VAL A 406 -6.39 -15.24 -0.21
C VAL A 406 -7.59 -14.53 0.42
N ALA A 407 -7.70 -14.55 1.75
CA ALA A 407 -8.77 -13.86 2.47
C ALA A 407 -8.71 -12.34 2.25
N GLN A 408 -7.53 -11.72 2.38
CA GLN A 408 -7.36 -10.28 2.18
C GLN A 408 -7.66 -9.89 0.74
N GLY A 409 -7.13 -10.60 -0.26
CA GLY A 409 -7.40 -10.30 -1.68
C GLY A 409 -8.88 -10.43 -2.05
N SER A 410 -9.59 -11.41 -1.47
CA SER A 410 -11.04 -11.55 -1.68
C SER A 410 -11.83 -10.38 -1.08
N LEU A 411 -11.39 -9.87 0.09
CA LEU A 411 -11.96 -8.69 0.72
C LEU A 411 -11.72 -7.44 -0.13
N ASP A 412 -10.48 -7.23 -0.58
CA ASP A 412 -10.10 -6.07 -1.40
C ASP A 412 -10.90 -6.01 -2.71
N ALA A 413 -11.19 -7.17 -3.33
CA ALA A 413 -11.99 -7.27 -4.53
C ALA A 413 -13.48 -6.93 -4.31
N THR A 414 -14.04 -7.27 -3.15
CA THR A 414 -15.49 -7.20 -2.90
C THR A 414 -15.90 -6.04 -1.99
N LEU A 415 -14.95 -5.36 -1.35
CA LEU A 415 -15.20 -4.32 -0.36
C LEU A 415 -16.16 -3.22 -0.83
N MET A 416 -15.82 -2.57 -1.95
CA MET A 416 -16.65 -1.46 -2.44
C MET A 416 -18.06 -1.88 -2.85
N PRO A 417 -18.26 -3.00 -3.56
CA PRO A 417 -19.59 -3.54 -3.79
C PRO A 417 -20.37 -3.85 -2.51
N VAL A 418 -19.73 -4.46 -1.51
CA VAL A 418 -20.38 -4.77 -0.21
C VAL A 418 -20.73 -3.48 0.52
N LEU A 419 -19.81 -2.53 0.60
CA LEU A 419 -20.05 -1.25 1.26
C LEU A 419 -21.24 -0.51 0.64
N ARG A 420 -21.26 -0.35 -0.69
CA ARG A 420 -22.35 0.33 -1.43
C ARG A 420 -23.70 -0.37 -1.30
N SER A 421 -23.72 -1.67 -1.05
CA SER A 421 -24.97 -2.38 -0.83
C SER A 421 -25.61 -2.13 0.54
N HIS A 422 -24.83 -1.57 1.50
CA HIS A 422 -25.26 -1.42 2.90
C HIS A 422 -25.34 0.02 3.39
N ILE A 423 -24.76 0.97 2.66
CA ILE A 423 -24.82 2.39 2.96
C ILE A 423 -25.36 3.17 1.75
N ASP A 424 -25.69 4.45 1.97
CA ASP A 424 -26.04 5.36 0.86
C ASP A 424 -24.83 5.53 -0.06
N GLU A 425 -25.01 5.32 -1.36
CA GLU A 425 -23.93 5.41 -2.37
C GLU A 425 -23.21 6.75 -2.37
N ARG A 426 -23.92 7.83 -2.00
CA ARG A 426 -23.36 9.19 -1.88
C ARG A 426 -22.25 9.27 -0.84
N PHE A 427 -22.27 8.42 0.18
CA PHE A 427 -21.31 8.40 1.29
C PHE A 427 -20.30 7.25 1.18
N SER A 428 -20.26 6.54 0.05
CA SER A 428 -19.39 5.36 -0.11
C SER A 428 -17.90 5.69 0.03
N ALA A 429 -17.44 6.86 -0.45
CA ALA A 429 -16.05 7.29 -0.29
C ALA A 429 -15.70 7.56 1.18
N THR A 430 -16.58 8.26 1.91
CA THR A 430 -16.40 8.50 3.36
C THR A 430 -16.46 7.21 4.15
N GLY A 431 -17.39 6.30 3.81
CA GLY A 431 -17.49 4.98 4.42
C GLY A 431 -16.21 4.15 4.22
N TYR A 432 -15.67 4.14 3.01
CA TYR A 432 -14.37 3.50 2.73
C TYR A 432 -13.23 4.13 3.55
N GLY A 433 -13.19 5.45 3.63
CA GLY A 433 -12.19 6.17 4.45
C GLY A 433 -12.24 5.75 5.93
N LEU A 434 -13.44 5.59 6.50
CA LEU A 434 -13.62 5.11 7.88
C LEU A 434 -13.14 3.67 8.05
N LEU A 435 -13.44 2.77 7.10
CA LEU A 435 -12.95 1.40 7.12
C LEU A 435 -11.43 1.35 7.05
N ASN A 436 -10.84 2.13 6.16
CA ASN A 436 -9.38 2.22 6.04
C ASN A 436 -8.73 2.77 7.32
N LEU A 437 -9.29 3.85 7.88
CA LEU A 437 -8.83 4.40 9.16
C LEU A 437 -8.86 3.35 10.27
N THR A 438 -9.95 2.57 10.36
CA THR A 438 -10.08 1.50 11.37
C THR A 438 -9.04 0.42 11.20
N SER A 439 -8.82 -0.05 9.95
CA SER A 439 -7.79 -1.05 9.64
C SER A 439 -6.39 -0.55 9.95
N VAL A 440 -6.05 0.69 9.57
CA VAL A 440 -4.72 1.28 9.80
C VAL A 440 -4.49 1.54 11.29
N SER A 441 -5.52 1.95 12.03
CA SER A 441 -5.44 2.10 13.49
C SER A 441 -5.20 0.77 14.19
N ALA A 442 -5.88 -0.30 13.77
CA ALA A 442 -5.60 -1.66 14.26
C ALA A 442 -4.15 -2.06 13.94
N GLY A 443 -3.66 -1.68 12.75
CA GLY A 443 -2.27 -1.88 12.34
C GLY A 443 -1.26 -1.16 13.24
N ALA A 444 -1.52 0.09 13.58
CA ALA A 444 -0.66 0.85 14.49
C ALA A 444 -0.59 0.21 15.88
N ILE A 445 -1.73 -0.17 16.43
CA ILE A 445 -1.81 -0.82 17.75
C ILE A 445 -1.04 -2.15 17.73
N ILE A 446 -1.28 -3.00 16.74
CA ILE A 446 -0.64 -4.33 16.71
C ILE A 446 0.86 -4.26 16.42
N SER A 447 1.33 -3.25 15.70
CA SER A 447 2.77 -3.06 15.48
C SER A 447 3.51 -2.80 16.79
N VAL A 448 2.96 -1.93 17.65
CA VAL A 448 3.51 -1.65 18.99
C VAL A 448 3.36 -2.89 19.90
N LEU A 449 2.16 -3.48 19.94
CA LEU A 449 1.89 -4.63 20.79
C LEU A 449 2.78 -5.82 20.43
N GLY A 450 3.02 -6.07 19.13
CA GLY A 450 3.93 -7.11 18.65
C GLY A 450 5.34 -6.93 19.20
N GLY A 451 5.86 -5.70 19.23
CA GLY A 451 7.15 -5.36 19.80
C GLY A 451 7.19 -5.61 21.32
N PHE A 452 6.21 -5.11 22.07
CA PHE A 452 6.12 -5.35 23.52
C PHE A 452 6.06 -6.85 23.87
N LEU A 453 5.27 -7.62 23.13
CA LEU A 453 5.17 -9.07 23.34
C LEU A 453 6.52 -9.76 23.08
N LYS A 454 7.22 -9.35 22.02
CA LYS A 454 8.55 -9.87 21.69
C LYS A 454 9.56 -9.55 22.76
N ASP A 455 9.62 -8.31 23.26
CA ASP A 455 10.52 -7.88 24.33
C ASP A 455 10.21 -8.60 25.66
N SER A 456 8.95 -8.96 25.89
CA SER A 456 8.50 -9.75 27.04
C SER A 456 8.77 -11.26 26.90
N GLY A 457 9.45 -11.69 25.83
CA GLY A 457 9.74 -13.11 25.58
C GLY A 457 8.54 -13.91 25.03
N VAL A 458 7.43 -13.27 24.69
CA VAL A 458 6.27 -13.95 24.09
C VAL A 458 6.55 -14.19 22.60
N PRO A 459 6.43 -15.45 22.13
CA PRO A 459 6.64 -15.76 20.71
C PRO A 459 5.68 -14.99 19.81
N LEU A 460 6.17 -14.44 18.70
CA LEU A 460 5.35 -13.69 17.70
C LEU A 460 4.25 -14.56 17.07
N GLY A 461 4.33 -15.88 17.19
CA GLY A 461 3.26 -16.79 16.80
C GLY A 461 1.97 -16.64 17.62
N VAL A 462 2.06 -16.16 18.88
CA VAL A 462 0.89 -15.95 19.75
C VAL A 462 -0.05 -14.89 19.17
N PRO A 463 0.38 -13.64 18.92
CA PRO A 463 -0.51 -12.63 18.34
C PRO A 463 -1.00 -13.02 16.94
N LEU A 464 -0.22 -13.77 16.15
CA LEU A 464 -0.69 -14.25 14.86
C LEU A 464 -1.73 -15.39 15.01
N GLY A 465 -1.61 -16.25 15.99
CA GLY A 465 -2.66 -17.24 16.34
C GLY A 465 -3.97 -16.55 16.74
N ILE A 466 -3.89 -15.49 17.55
CA ILE A 466 -5.04 -14.63 17.89
C ILE A 466 -5.63 -13.99 16.64
N ALA A 467 -4.78 -13.50 15.74
CA ALA A 467 -5.22 -12.94 14.44
C ALA A 467 -6.01 -13.99 13.64
N GLY A 468 -5.54 -15.25 13.60
CA GLY A 468 -6.27 -16.35 12.95
C GLY A 468 -7.67 -16.57 13.55
N PHE A 469 -7.81 -16.48 14.87
CA PHE A 469 -9.12 -16.56 15.52
C PHE A 469 -10.03 -15.35 15.17
N LEU A 470 -9.48 -14.15 15.19
CA LEU A 470 -10.21 -12.94 14.77
C LEU A 470 -10.63 -13.00 13.29
N MET A 471 -9.83 -13.64 12.44
CA MET A 471 -10.18 -13.89 11.05
C MET A 471 -11.41 -14.79 10.92
N VAL A 472 -11.52 -15.86 11.72
CA VAL A 472 -12.74 -16.71 11.73
C VAL A 472 -13.96 -15.89 12.13
N ILE A 473 -13.85 -15.07 13.19
CA ILE A 473 -14.95 -14.19 13.63
C ILE A 473 -15.32 -13.20 12.51
N CYS A 474 -14.32 -12.58 11.88
CA CYS A 474 -14.52 -11.70 10.74
C CYS A 474 -15.29 -12.42 9.62
N GLY A 475 -14.86 -13.63 9.25
CA GLY A 475 -15.54 -14.46 8.25
C GLY A 475 -17.00 -14.73 8.58
N LEU A 476 -17.27 -15.11 9.84
CA LEU A 476 -18.64 -15.36 10.30
C LEU A 476 -19.50 -14.08 10.21
N PHE A 477 -18.99 -12.93 10.56
CA PHE A 477 -19.75 -11.67 10.50
C PHE A 477 -20.22 -11.32 9.09
N PHE A 478 -19.51 -11.74 8.02
CA PHE A 478 -19.97 -11.57 6.65
C PHE A 478 -21.31 -12.28 6.38
N PHE A 479 -21.59 -13.41 7.02
CA PHE A 479 -22.85 -14.13 6.87
C PHE A 479 -24.00 -13.49 7.65
N PHE A 480 -23.69 -12.69 8.67
CA PHE A 480 -24.68 -11.98 9.51
C PHE A 480 -24.88 -10.50 9.09
N LEU A 481 -24.25 -10.05 8.04
CA LEU A 481 -24.53 -8.72 7.50
C LEU A 481 -26.03 -8.59 7.15
N PRO A 482 -26.68 -7.48 7.48
CA PRO A 482 -28.08 -7.27 7.18
C PRO A 482 -28.35 -7.50 5.69
N LYS A 483 -29.26 -8.41 5.38
CA LYS A 483 -29.66 -8.65 4.00
C LYS A 483 -30.40 -7.42 3.49
N LYS A 484 -30.05 -6.94 2.31
CA LYS A 484 -30.84 -5.92 1.63
C LYS A 484 -32.18 -6.59 1.27
N ASN A 485 -33.26 -6.17 1.92
CA ASN A 485 -34.58 -6.61 1.54
C ASN A 485 -34.77 -6.30 0.04
N ALA A 486 -35.26 -7.28 -0.70
CA ALA A 486 -35.42 -7.26 -2.15
C ALA A 486 -36.38 -6.15 -2.60
#